data_d04d1a1da83df2499dbeda1ef1826c7b
#
_entry.id   d04d1a1da83df2499dbeda1ef1826c7b
#
_cell.length_a   1.000
_cell.length_b   1.000
_cell.length_c   1.000
_cell.angle_alpha   90.00
_cell.angle_beta   90.00
_cell.angle_gamma   90.00
#
_symmetry.space_group_name_H-M   'P 1'
#
loop_
_entity.id
_entity.type
_entity.pdbx_description
1 polymer ?
#
loop_
_entity_poly.entity_id
_entity_poly.type
_entity_poly.pdbx_seq_one_letter_code
_entity_poly.pdbx_strand_id
1 'polypeptide(L)'
;MNWIKLLPVAIAGVVLCGCTSILNEEAILNEEAPASSHSEPSVINDRQIVQQMTSRVTEMMDSDSVVEMKDLIEKLKEEPKAKLQLPEVSQSSADEAQKAVAVVGGVYKCNRCPDWHIAPASGFLIAEDLVVTNYHVVDNPERSGLAVRLFDGRMFMVEDVVASSEQYDLAVLRLPKTGVKPVALGPSAPVGAKVSLISHPNRKFYTLSEGRVARYFVTQRNRKPVPAMAITADFGKGSSGAPVLNEQGQVVGIAASTESLYYTEKEGVQNNLQMVFKNCVPVSQLLELIGG
;
A
#
# COMPACT_ATOMS: atom_id res chain seq x y z
N MET A 1 -11.98 -38.93 56.36
CA MET A 1 -11.33 -40.10 56.99
C MET A 1 -10.06 -40.32 56.20
N ASN A 2 -8.95 -39.74 56.76
CA ASN A 2 -7.78 -40.49 57.30
C ASN A 2 -6.97 -41.16 56.15
N TRP A 3 -5.65 -41.11 56.00
CA TRP A 3 -4.54 -40.61 56.83
C TRP A 3 -3.29 -40.38 55.95
N ILE A 4 -2.56 -39.41 56.35
CA ILE A 4 -1.14 -39.07 56.15
C ILE A 4 -0.23 -40.32 56.49
N LYS A 5 0.87 -40.46 55.75
CA LYS A 5 2.16 -40.91 56.34
C LYS A 5 3.35 -40.30 55.62
N LEU A 6 4.14 -39.63 56.46
CA LEU A 6 5.48 -39.10 56.23
C LEU A 6 6.58 -40.05 56.64
N LEU A 7 7.82 -39.81 56.12
CA LEU A 7 9.15 -40.05 56.74
C LEU A 7 9.93 -41.31 56.34
N PRO A 8 11.30 -41.37 56.53
CA PRO A 8 12.30 -40.30 56.65
C PRO A 8 13.60 -40.49 55.82
N VAL A 9 14.35 -39.41 55.68
CA VAL A 9 15.80 -39.12 55.71
C VAL A 9 16.80 -40.26 55.99
N ALA A 10 17.87 -40.33 55.22
CA ALA A 10 19.17 -40.79 55.67
C ALA A 10 20.29 -39.96 55.02
N ILE A 11 21.07 -39.34 55.89
CA ILE A 11 22.32 -38.61 55.67
C ILE A 11 23.46 -39.62 55.69
N ALA A 12 24.42 -39.53 54.77
CA ALA A 12 25.78 -40.02 54.98
C ALA A 12 26.73 -39.16 54.19
N GLY A 13 27.55 -38.44 54.90
CA GLY A 13 28.70 -37.71 54.39
C GLY A 13 29.96 -38.55 54.38
N VAL A 14 30.89 -38.22 53.52
CA VAL A 14 32.36 -38.42 53.63
C VAL A 14 33.07 -37.37 52.79
N VAL A 15 33.88 -36.76 53.31
CA VAL A 15 35.03 -35.92 53.55
C VAL A 15 36.20 -36.16 52.57
N LEU A 16 36.67 -34.96 52.06
CA LEU A 16 38.01 -34.52 51.66
C LEU A 16 38.84 -35.28 50.58
N CYS A 17 39.21 -34.56 49.54
CA CYS A 17 40.60 -34.18 49.33
C CYS A 17 40.70 -33.00 48.34
N GLY A 18 41.48 -32.02 48.72
CA GLY A 18 41.69 -30.81 47.94
C GLY A 18 42.67 -31.00 46.77
N CYS A 19 42.51 -30.14 45.75
CA CYS A 19 43.57 -29.63 44.93
C CYS A 19 43.12 -28.24 44.39
N THR A 20 43.83 -27.24 44.82
CA THR A 20 43.79 -25.88 44.35
C THR A 20 44.22 -25.82 42.88
N SER A 21 43.38 -25.29 42.00
CA SER A 21 43.84 -24.62 40.78
C SER A 21 43.01 -23.36 40.60
N ILE A 22 43.68 -22.25 40.82
CA ILE A 22 43.26 -20.90 40.52
C ILE A 22 43.04 -20.86 39.00
N LEU A 23 41.81 -20.73 38.57
CA LEU A 23 41.48 -20.34 37.19
C LEU A 23 40.68 -19.09 37.22
N ASN A 24 41.23 -18.09 36.54
CA ASN A 24 40.73 -16.74 36.30
C ASN A 24 39.21 -16.61 36.21
N GLU A 25 38.66 -15.92 37.17
CA GLU A 25 37.39 -15.23 37.10
C GLU A 25 37.57 -13.88 36.41
N GLU A 26 37.83 -13.84 35.11
CA GLU A 26 37.79 -12.61 34.31
C GLU A 26 37.56 -12.95 32.84
N ALA A 27 36.38 -13.42 32.45
CA ALA A 27 35.95 -13.44 31.05
C ALA A 27 34.44 -13.76 30.84
N ILE A 28 33.53 -13.30 31.69
CA ILE A 28 32.10 -13.36 31.42
C ILE A 28 31.44 -12.06 31.90
N LEU A 29 31.72 -10.97 31.24
CA LEU A 29 30.91 -9.75 31.28
C LEU A 29 31.35 -8.85 30.13
N ASN A 30 30.87 -9.08 28.94
CA ASN A 30 30.70 -8.07 27.88
C ASN A 30 30.20 -8.76 26.59
N GLU A 31 29.05 -9.45 26.69
CA GLU A 31 28.14 -9.45 25.57
C GLU A 31 27.29 -8.19 25.72
N GLU A 32 27.77 -7.08 25.18
CA GLU A 32 26.93 -5.94 24.87
C GLU A 32 25.85 -6.46 23.92
N ALA A 33 24.62 -6.56 24.42
CA ALA A 33 23.45 -6.73 23.58
C ALA A 33 23.54 -5.68 22.47
N PRO A 34 23.32 -6.04 21.19
CA PRO A 34 23.38 -5.08 20.11
C PRO A 34 22.43 -3.95 20.45
N ALA A 35 22.96 -2.74 20.60
CA ALA A 35 22.20 -1.53 20.80
C ALA A 35 21.21 -1.47 19.64
N SER A 36 19.93 -1.73 19.92
CA SER A 36 18.85 -1.49 18.97
C SER A 36 18.89 0.01 18.70
N SER A 37 19.44 0.38 17.53
CA SER A 37 19.31 1.73 17.01
C SER A 37 17.84 1.96 16.70
N HIS A 38 17.06 2.27 17.69
CA HIS A 38 15.72 2.81 17.52
C HIS A 38 15.89 4.20 16.94
N SER A 39 15.94 4.30 15.61
CA SER A 39 15.72 5.58 14.95
C SER A 39 14.33 6.07 15.38
N GLU A 40 14.23 7.31 15.82
CA GLU A 40 12.93 7.88 16.15
C GLU A 40 11.97 7.75 14.96
N PRO A 41 10.69 7.44 15.20
CA PRO A 41 9.73 7.27 14.12
C PRO A 41 9.61 8.58 13.33
N SER A 42 9.65 8.50 12.00
CA SER A 42 9.46 9.67 11.15
C SER A 42 8.02 10.18 11.29
N VAL A 43 7.87 11.45 11.65
CA VAL A 43 6.56 12.09 11.81
C VAL A 43 6.09 12.67 10.48
N ILE A 44 4.92 12.20 10.00
CA ILE A 44 4.30 12.69 8.77
C ILE A 44 3.47 13.94 9.08
N ASN A 45 3.73 15.04 8.37
CA ASN A 45 2.95 16.27 8.45
C ASN A 45 2.01 16.39 7.25
N ASP A 46 0.79 15.86 7.38
CA ASP A 46 -0.23 15.87 6.33
C ASP A 46 -0.50 17.28 5.76
N ARG A 47 -0.55 18.29 6.63
CA ARG A 47 -0.79 19.68 6.22
C ARG A 47 0.34 20.23 5.36
N GLN A 48 1.57 19.95 5.72
CA GLN A 48 2.75 20.35 4.96
C GLN A 48 2.79 19.66 3.60
N ILE A 49 2.45 18.37 3.53
CA ILE A 49 2.34 17.62 2.27
C ILE A 49 1.32 18.27 1.35
N VAL A 50 0.12 18.62 1.85
CA VAL A 50 -0.91 19.30 1.05
C VAL A 50 -0.41 20.67 0.55
N GLN A 51 0.27 21.45 1.38
CA GLN A 51 0.83 22.74 0.98
C GLN A 51 1.88 22.59 -0.12
N GLN A 52 2.82 21.65 0.06
CA GLN A 52 3.84 21.34 -0.95
C GLN A 52 3.23 20.91 -2.28
N MET A 53 2.22 20.02 -2.23
CA MET A 53 1.51 19.57 -3.43
C MET A 53 0.80 20.73 -4.14
N THR A 54 0.14 21.61 -3.39
CA THR A 54 -0.55 22.80 -3.95
C THR A 54 0.44 23.73 -4.65
N SER A 55 1.52 24.12 -3.96
CA SER A 55 2.54 25.00 -4.57
C SER A 55 3.17 24.37 -5.81
N ARG A 56 3.58 23.09 -5.70
CA ARG A 56 4.28 22.43 -6.79
C ARG A 56 3.39 22.18 -8.01
N VAL A 57 2.13 21.76 -7.81
CA VAL A 57 1.23 21.55 -8.96
C VAL A 57 0.85 22.87 -9.62
N THR A 58 0.76 23.98 -8.88
CA THR A 58 0.53 25.30 -9.47
C THR A 58 1.67 25.69 -10.40
N GLU A 59 2.94 25.53 -9.96
CA GLU A 59 4.10 25.77 -10.81
C GLU A 59 4.11 24.89 -12.09
N MET A 60 3.74 23.61 -11.93
CA MET A 60 3.74 22.65 -13.04
C MET A 60 2.64 22.95 -14.06
N MET A 61 1.44 23.32 -13.60
CA MET A 61 0.30 23.64 -14.47
C MET A 61 0.47 24.94 -15.27
N ASP A 62 1.36 25.81 -14.81
CA ASP A 62 1.72 27.05 -15.55
C ASP A 62 2.75 26.78 -16.66
N SER A 63 3.23 25.53 -16.80
CA SER A 63 4.13 25.14 -17.90
C SER A 63 3.34 24.57 -19.09
N ASP A 64 3.78 24.85 -20.32
CA ASP A 64 3.12 24.43 -21.58
C ASP A 64 3.22 22.91 -21.86
N SER A 65 3.79 22.11 -20.95
CA SER A 65 4.09 20.69 -21.18
C SER A 65 3.16 19.71 -20.46
N VAL A 66 2.03 20.18 -19.94
CA VAL A 66 1.08 19.32 -19.20
C VAL A 66 0.12 18.64 -20.18
N VAL A 67 0.03 17.30 -20.10
CA VAL A 67 -0.98 16.55 -20.83
C VAL A 67 -2.35 16.80 -20.19
N GLU A 68 -3.30 17.24 -20.98
CA GLU A 68 -4.65 17.55 -20.50
C GLU A 68 -5.39 16.24 -20.10
N MET A 69 -6.24 16.35 -19.11
CA MET A 69 -7.01 15.21 -18.62
C MET A 69 -7.88 14.55 -19.69
N LYS A 70 -8.42 15.34 -20.64
CA LYS A 70 -9.20 14.79 -21.76
C LYS A 70 -8.39 13.81 -22.61
N ASP A 71 -7.11 14.14 -22.87
CA ASP A 71 -6.22 13.31 -23.69
C ASP A 71 -5.84 12.02 -22.94
N LEU A 72 -5.63 12.09 -21.62
CA LEU A 72 -5.42 10.92 -20.78
C LEU A 72 -6.67 10.02 -20.73
N ILE A 73 -7.88 10.59 -20.69
CA ILE A 73 -9.15 9.82 -20.72
C ILE A 73 -9.37 9.18 -22.10
N GLU A 74 -8.95 9.81 -23.20
CA GLU A 74 -9.00 9.19 -24.53
C GLU A 74 -8.08 7.96 -24.56
N LYS A 75 -6.83 8.10 -24.10
CA LYS A 75 -5.87 6.99 -24.00
C LYS A 75 -6.31 5.89 -23.05
N LEU A 76 -7.03 6.24 -21.98
CA LEU A 76 -7.60 5.28 -21.03
C LEU A 76 -8.57 4.29 -21.72
N LYS A 77 -9.19 4.68 -22.83
CA LYS A 77 -10.15 3.84 -23.59
C LYS A 77 -9.48 3.03 -24.71
N GLU A 78 -8.20 3.28 -24.98
CA GLU A 78 -7.47 2.52 -26.00
C GLU A 78 -7.09 1.12 -25.48
N GLU A 79 -7.09 0.13 -26.36
CA GLU A 79 -6.53 -1.19 -26.05
C GLU A 79 -5.02 -1.07 -25.80
N PRO A 80 -4.45 -1.86 -24.86
CA PRO A 80 -3.02 -1.87 -24.60
C PRO A 80 -2.23 -2.20 -25.89
N LYS A 81 -1.31 -1.32 -26.30
CA LYS A 81 -0.60 -1.44 -27.58
C LYS A 81 0.49 -2.50 -27.59
N ALA A 82 1.00 -2.89 -26.43
CA ALA A 82 2.07 -3.90 -26.27
C ALA A 82 2.13 -4.44 -24.85
N LYS A 83 2.74 -5.62 -24.72
CA LYS A 83 3.14 -6.15 -23.42
C LYS A 83 4.17 -5.24 -22.76
N LEU A 84 3.96 -4.91 -21.49
CA LEU A 84 4.93 -4.12 -20.76
C LEU A 84 6.09 -5.01 -20.28
N GLN A 85 7.31 -4.59 -20.55
CA GLN A 85 8.48 -5.25 -20.00
C GLN A 85 8.80 -4.62 -18.64
N LEU A 86 8.56 -5.37 -17.57
CA LEU A 86 8.88 -4.91 -16.22
C LEU A 86 10.31 -5.31 -15.84
N PRO A 87 11.01 -4.52 -15.02
CA PRO A 87 12.29 -4.91 -14.47
C PRO A 87 12.11 -6.09 -13.51
N GLU A 88 13.13 -6.96 -13.45
CA GLU A 88 13.21 -7.93 -12.36
C GLU A 88 13.47 -7.18 -11.05
N VAL A 89 12.54 -7.29 -10.10
CA VAL A 89 12.66 -6.68 -8.78
C VAL A 89 12.90 -7.80 -7.77
N SER A 90 14.07 -7.77 -7.13
CA SER A 90 14.32 -8.62 -5.96
C SER A 90 13.34 -8.28 -4.84
N GLN A 91 13.01 -9.26 -4.00
CA GLN A 91 12.13 -9.07 -2.85
C GLN A 91 12.51 -7.80 -2.06
N SER A 92 11.50 -7.05 -1.66
CA SER A 92 11.65 -5.82 -0.89
C SER A 92 11.11 -6.05 0.53
N SER A 93 11.71 -5.41 1.52
CA SER A 93 11.03 -5.28 2.81
C SER A 93 9.81 -4.35 2.69
N ALA A 94 8.90 -4.39 3.66
CA ALA A 94 7.76 -3.45 3.69
C ALA A 94 8.23 -1.98 3.68
N ASP A 95 9.35 -1.66 4.34
CA ASP A 95 9.96 -0.32 4.36
C ASP A 95 10.47 0.11 2.98
N GLU A 96 11.03 -0.82 2.19
CA GLU A 96 11.43 -0.53 0.82
C GLU A 96 10.21 -0.35 -0.09
N ALA A 97 9.19 -1.20 0.07
CA ALA A 97 7.94 -1.10 -0.68
C ALA A 97 7.24 0.24 -0.44
N GLN A 98 7.31 0.81 0.78
CA GLN A 98 6.75 2.13 1.09
C GLN A 98 7.32 3.23 0.19
N LYS A 99 8.60 3.16 -0.17
CA LYS A 99 9.25 4.17 -1.02
C LYS A 99 8.69 4.18 -2.46
N ALA A 100 8.14 3.07 -2.90
CA ALA A 100 7.49 2.94 -4.20
C ALA A 100 6.01 3.33 -4.17
N VAL A 101 5.41 3.56 -2.99
CA VAL A 101 4.03 4.05 -2.88
C VAL A 101 3.97 5.54 -3.20
N ALA A 102 3.00 5.92 -4.00
CA ALA A 102 2.83 7.29 -4.48
C ALA A 102 1.41 7.81 -4.22
N VAL A 103 1.31 9.11 -4.02
CA VAL A 103 0.03 9.85 -4.12
C VAL A 103 -0.24 10.08 -5.59
N VAL A 104 -1.35 9.59 -6.11
CA VAL A 104 -1.84 9.86 -7.47
C VAL A 104 -3.08 10.72 -7.34
N GLY A 105 -3.21 11.79 -8.11
CA GLY A 105 -4.39 12.62 -7.96
C GLY A 105 -4.69 13.56 -9.10
N GLY A 106 -5.99 13.73 -9.34
CA GLY A 106 -6.51 14.66 -10.32
C GLY A 106 -6.30 16.11 -9.90
N VAL A 107 -5.75 16.90 -10.80
CA VAL A 107 -5.50 18.33 -10.62
C VAL A 107 -6.75 19.12 -10.96
N TYR A 108 -7.12 20.08 -10.13
CA TYR A 108 -8.31 20.91 -10.35
C TYR A 108 -8.15 22.31 -9.77
N LYS A 109 -8.89 23.27 -10.32
CA LYS A 109 -9.09 24.59 -9.69
C LYS A 109 -10.32 24.60 -8.81
N CYS A 110 -10.20 25.17 -7.62
CA CYS A 110 -11.37 25.45 -6.80
C CYS A 110 -11.86 26.88 -7.09
N ASN A 111 -13.16 27.15 -6.82
CA ASN A 111 -13.74 28.49 -7.02
C ASN A 111 -13.44 29.48 -5.88
N ARG A 112 -12.48 29.18 -4.99
CA ARG A 112 -12.22 29.93 -3.75
C ARG A 112 -10.83 30.56 -3.69
N CYS A 113 -9.89 30.08 -4.48
CA CYS A 113 -8.52 30.60 -4.54
C CYS A 113 -7.93 30.44 -5.95
N PRO A 114 -6.83 31.16 -6.29
CA PRO A 114 -6.20 31.07 -7.61
C PRO A 114 -5.40 29.79 -7.83
N ASP A 115 -5.07 29.05 -6.75
CA ASP A 115 -4.16 27.94 -6.79
C ASP A 115 -4.78 26.67 -7.40
N TRP A 116 -3.92 25.81 -7.93
CA TRP A 116 -4.28 24.45 -8.30
C TRP A 116 -4.24 23.53 -7.10
N HIS A 117 -5.13 22.57 -7.10
CA HIS A 117 -5.25 21.57 -6.02
C HIS A 117 -5.15 20.16 -6.57
N ILE A 118 -4.85 19.20 -5.69
CA ILE A 118 -4.87 17.77 -5.99
C ILE A 118 -5.96 17.08 -5.17
N ALA A 119 -6.78 16.28 -5.84
CA ALA A 119 -7.69 15.32 -5.22
C ALA A 119 -6.94 13.98 -5.08
N PRO A 120 -6.35 13.66 -3.92
CA PRO A 120 -5.45 12.54 -3.78
C PRO A 120 -6.17 11.20 -3.73
N ALA A 121 -5.57 10.23 -4.42
CA ALA A 121 -5.75 8.80 -4.34
C ALA A 121 -4.36 8.16 -4.13
N SER A 122 -4.25 6.86 -4.32
CA SER A 122 -3.00 6.12 -4.15
C SER A 122 -2.55 5.46 -5.44
N GLY A 123 -1.28 5.10 -5.49
CA GLY A 123 -0.65 4.32 -6.54
C GLY A 123 0.68 3.76 -6.07
N PHE A 124 1.35 3.04 -6.94
CA PHE A 124 2.68 2.49 -6.68
C PHE A 124 3.47 2.27 -7.96
N LEU A 125 4.79 2.35 -7.88
CA LEU A 125 5.67 2.15 -9.01
C LEU A 125 5.90 0.65 -9.25
N ILE A 126 5.74 0.21 -10.51
CA ILE A 126 6.11 -1.12 -11.03
C ILE A 126 7.34 -1.07 -11.95
N ALA A 127 7.75 0.12 -12.37
CA ALA A 127 9.02 0.45 -13.02
C ALA A 127 9.41 1.87 -12.62
N GLU A 128 10.61 2.32 -12.97
CA GLU A 128 11.07 3.68 -12.65
C GLU A 128 10.17 4.78 -13.22
N ASP A 129 9.42 4.48 -14.29
CA ASP A 129 8.58 5.39 -15.03
C ASP A 129 7.11 4.93 -15.13
N LEU A 130 6.72 3.84 -14.43
CA LEU A 130 5.37 3.29 -14.49
C LEU A 130 4.71 3.22 -13.11
N VAL A 131 3.54 3.84 -12.99
CA VAL A 131 2.70 3.85 -11.79
C VAL A 131 1.38 3.15 -12.06
N VAL A 132 1.00 2.23 -11.17
CA VAL A 132 -0.31 1.58 -11.15
C VAL A 132 -1.26 2.38 -10.26
N THR A 133 -2.50 2.55 -10.71
CA THR A 133 -3.62 3.05 -9.91
C THR A 133 -4.93 2.44 -10.41
N ASN A 134 -6.08 2.83 -9.86
CA ASN A 134 -7.38 2.42 -10.39
C ASN A 134 -7.79 3.25 -11.62
N TYR A 135 -8.59 2.62 -12.51
CA TYR A 135 -9.19 3.26 -13.66
C TYR A 135 -10.03 4.48 -13.26
N HIS A 136 -10.90 4.33 -12.25
CA HIS A 136 -11.77 5.40 -11.78
C HIS A 136 -11.03 6.61 -11.16
N VAL A 137 -9.75 6.49 -10.81
CA VAL A 137 -8.90 7.60 -10.36
C VAL A 137 -8.55 8.51 -11.54
N VAL A 138 -8.36 7.92 -12.72
CA VAL A 138 -8.00 8.61 -13.96
C VAL A 138 -9.25 9.11 -14.69
N ASP A 139 -10.32 8.30 -14.75
CA ASP A 139 -11.56 8.64 -15.46
C ASP A 139 -12.38 9.70 -14.71
N ASN A 140 -11.86 10.92 -14.71
CA ASN A 140 -12.55 12.06 -14.08
C ASN A 140 -12.44 13.32 -14.93
N PRO A 141 -13.44 13.61 -15.80
CA PRO A 141 -13.40 14.75 -16.72
C PRO A 141 -13.47 16.12 -16.05
N GLU A 142 -13.78 16.19 -14.76
CA GLU A 142 -13.75 17.45 -13.98
C GLU A 142 -12.32 17.87 -13.59
N ARG A 143 -11.32 17.08 -13.94
CA ARG A 143 -9.91 17.37 -13.67
C ARG A 143 -9.24 18.01 -14.89
N SER A 144 -8.17 18.75 -14.65
CA SER A 144 -7.39 19.43 -15.70
C SER A 144 -6.15 18.64 -16.08
N GLY A 145 -5.69 17.73 -15.22
CA GLY A 145 -4.53 16.87 -15.42
C GLY A 145 -4.39 15.87 -14.29
N LEU A 146 -3.35 15.06 -14.33
CA LEU A 146 -3.05 14.04 -13.32
C LEU A 146 -1.61 14.21 -12.84
N ALA A 147 -1.42 14.28 -11.53
CA ALA A 147 -0.11 14.44 -10.89
C ALA A 147 0.20 13.27 -9.95
N VAL A 148 1.47 12.95 -9.83
CA VAL A 148 2.00 11.92 -8.93
C VAL A 148 3.02 12.54 -8.01
N ARG A 149 2.88 12.31 -6.69
CA ARG A 149 3.87 12.67 -5.67
C ARG A 149 4.49 11.39 -5.12
N LEU A 150 5.80 11.31 -5.19
CA LEU A 150 6.57 10.20 -4.65
C LEU A 150 6.77 10.34 -3.13
N PHE A 151 7.19 9.27 -2.49
CA PHE A 151 7.48 9.23 -1.05
C PHE A 151 8.52 10.28 -0.64
N ASP A 152 9.56 10.50 -1.45
CA ASP A 152 10.62 11.49 -1.22
C ASP A 152 10.19 12.95 -1.46
N GLY A 153 8.95 13.17 -1.84
CA GLY A 153 8.35 14.50 -2.06
C GLY A 153 8.44 15.03 -3.48
N ARG A 154 9.20 14.40 -4.38
CA ARG A 154 9.23 14.79 -5.79
C ARG A 154 7.87 14.61 -6.44
N MET A 155 7.53 15.48 -7.37
CA MET A 155 6.25 15.45 -8.07
C MET A 155 6.45 15.46 -9.58
N PHE A 156 5.57 14.78 -10.28
CA PHE A 156 5.56 14.65 -11.73
C PHE A 156 4.13 14.78 -12.27
N MET A 157 3.97 15.37 -13.43
CA MET A 157 2.74 15.22 -14.21
C MET A 157 2.76 13.89 -14.95
N VAL A 158 1.59 13.28 -15.10
CA VAL A 158 1.43 12.07 -15.90
C VAL A 158 1.54 12.44 -17.38
N GLU A 159 2.36 11.69 -18.12
CA GLU A 159 2.62 11.90 -19.54
C GLU A 159 1.72 11.03 -20.43
N ASP A 160 1.33 9.84 -19.97
CA ASP A 160 0.60 8.88 -20.77
C ASP A 160 -0.17 7.86 -19.92
N VAL A 161 -1.17 7.20 -20.50
CA VAL A 161 -1.77 5.97 -20.03
C VAL A 161 -1.32 4.83 -20.93
N VAL A 162 -0.50 3.93 -20.45
CA VAL A 162 0.15 2.89 -21.26
C VAL A 162 -0.62 1.56 -21.27
N ALA A 163 -1.44 1.33 -20.26
CA ALA A 163 -2.36 0.20 -20.20
C ALA A 163 -3.52 0.54 -19.26
N SER A 164 -4.71 0.08 -19.58
CA SER A 164 -5.89 0.28 -18.73
C SER A 164 -6.93 -0.79 -18.95
N SER A 165 -7.79 -0.97 -17.95
CA SER A 165 -8.97 -1.83 -18.03
C SER A 165 -10.07 -1.27 -17.14
N GLU A 166 -11.13 -0.78 -17.75
CA GLU A 166 -12.35 -0.38 -17.02
C GLU A 166 -12.95 -1.59 -16.29
N GLN A 167 -12.92 -2.76 -16.94
CA GLN A 167 -13.45 -4.00 -16.37
C GLN A 167 -12.72 -4.40 -15.08
N TYR A 168 -11.40 -4.29 -15.03
CA TYR A 168 -10.59 -4.62 -13.84
C TYR A 168 -10.38 -3.42 -12.91
N ASP A 169 -10.80 -2.20 -13.34
CA ASP A 169 -10.54 -0.97 -12.60
C ASP A 169 -9.04 -0.69 -12.39
N LEU A 170 -8.27 -0.85 -13.42
CA LEU A 170 -6.83 -0.66 -13.41
C LEU A 170 -6.38 0.33 -14.47
N ALA A 171 -5.37 1.12 -14.16
CA ALA A 171 -4.64 1.97 -15.08
C ALA A 171 -3.14 1.94 -14.75
N VAL A 172 -2.31 1.90 -15.78
CA VAL A 172 -0.85 2.02 -15.70
C VAL A 172 -0.47 3.34 -16.39
N LEU A 173 0.14 4.21 -15.62
CA LEU A 173 0.47 5.58 -15.99
C LEU A 173 1.97 5.69 -16.25
N ARG A 174 2.34 6.52 -17.23
CA ARG A 174 3.73 6.87 -17.52
C ARG A 174 4.11 8.19 -16.89
N LEU A 175 5.29 8.20 -16.30
CA LEU A 175 5.99 9.38 -15.77
C LEU A 175 7.35 9.52 -16.44
N PRO A 176 8.03 10.67 -16.31
CA PRO A 176 9.48 10.73 -16.45
C PRO A 176 10.17 9.73 -15.52
N LYS A 177 11.35 9.23 -15.89
CA LYS A 177 12.12 8.32 -15.04
C LYS A 177 12.38 8.92 -13.66
N THR A 178 11.95 8.24 -12.64
CA THR A 178 12.03 8.72 -11.25
C THR A 178 13.31 8.31 -10.53
N GLY A 179 13.98 7.23 -10.98
CA GLY A 179 15.11 6.62 -10.28
C GLY A 179 14.71 5.94 -8.95
N VAL A 180 13.41 5.79 -8.68
CA VAL A 180 12.92 5.07 -7.50
C VAL A 180 12.80 3.59 -7.84
N LYS A 181 13.31 2.73 -6.93
CA LYS A 181 13.19 1.27 -7.07
C LYS A 181 11.70 0.89 -7.01
N PRO A 182 11.17 0.19 -8.01
CA PRO A 182 9.78 -0.24 -8.01
C PRO A 182 9.52 -1.37 -7.00
N VAL A 183 8.24 -1.60 -6.68
CA VAL A 183 7.82 -2.74 -5.87
C VAL A 183 7.63 -3.98 -6.74
N ALA A 184 7.98 -5.15 -6.20
CA ALA A 184 7.78 -6.41 -6.89
C ALA A 184 6.29 -6.80 -6.93
N LEU A 185 5.84 -7.40 -8.05
CA LEU A 185 4.54 -8.07 -8.13
C LEU A 185 4.69 -9.51 -7.64
N GLY A 186 3.82 -9.91 -6.70
CA GLY A 186 3.83 -11.24 -6.10
C GLY A 186 2.83 -12.19 -6.75
N PRO A 187 2.83 -13.46 -6.33
CA PRO A 187 1.77 -14.40 -6.68
C PRO A 187 0.47 -14.07 -5.91
N SER A 188 -0.66 -14.62 -6.36
CA SER A 188 -1.91 -14.50 -5.61
C SER A 188 -1.76 -15.07 -4.18
N ALA A 189 -2.15 -14.29 -3.19
CA ALA A 189 -2.06 -14.67 -1.78
C ALA A 189 -3.26 -15.55 -1.37
N PRO A 190 -3.08 -16.67 -0.66
CA PRO A 190 -4.20 -17.51 -0.22
C PRO A 190 -5.07 -16.79 0.83
N VAL A 191 -6.33 -17.24 0.96
CA VAL A 191 -7.22 -16.79 2.05
C VAL A 191 -6.56 -17.07 3.40
N GLY A 192 -6.60 -16.09 4.30
CA GLY A 192 -5.92 -16.13 5.61
C GLY A 192 -4.49 -15.61 5.61
N ALA A 193 -3.84 -15.42 4.45
CA ALA A 193 -2.50 -14.83 4.37
C ALA A 193 -2.49 -13.42 4.97
N LYS A 194 -1.43 -13.09 5.69
CA LYS A 194 -1.21 -11.74 6.19
C LYS A 194 -0.93 -10.77 5.04
N VAL A 195 -1.50 -9.60 5.14
CA VAL A 195 -1.28 -8.51 4.19
C VAL A 195 -1.16 -7.18 4.92
N SER A 196 -0.41 -6.27 4.33
CA SER A 196 -0.35 -4.87 4.73
C SER A 196 -0.73 -3.98 3.55
N LEU A 197 -1.14 -2.76 3.86
CA LEU A 197 -1.53 -1.76 2.87
C LEU A 197 -0.99 -0.41 3.30
N ILE A 198 -0.31 0.27 2.39
CA ILE A 198 0.15 1.65 2.58
C ILE A 198 -0.64 2.54 1.63
N SER A 199 -1.39 3.50 2.17
CA SER A 199 -2.32 4.30 1.38
C SER A 199 -2.51 5.71 1.93
N HIS A 200 -3.39 6.50 1.30
CA HIS A 200 -3.63 7.92 1.62
C HIS A 200 -5.10 8.21 1.98
N PRO A 201 -5.72 7.49 2.93
CA PRO A 201 -7.13 7.63 3.25
C PRO A 201 -7.43 9.05 3.74
N ASN A 202 -8.36 9.73 3.09
CA ASN A 202 -8.81 11.08 3.45
C ASN A 202 -7.66 12.07 3.73
N ARG A 203 -6.61 12.04 2.89
CA ARG A 203 -5.39 12.86 3.02
C ARG A 203 -4.57 12.57 4.29
N LYS A 204 -4.70 11.36 4.87
CA LYS A 204 -3.78 10.81 5.86
C LYS A 204 -2.71 10.04 5.10
N PHE A 205 -1.62 10.75 4.76
CA PHE A 205 -0.62 10.24 3.84
C PHE A 205 0.21 9.11 4.46
N TYR A 206 0.51 8.09 3.64
CA TYR A 206 1.35 6.94 4.01
C TYR A 206 0.87 6.19 5.24
N THR A 207 -0.47 6.11 5.42
CA THR A 207 -1.07 5.30 6.48
C THR A 207 -0.84 3.81 6.20
N LEU A 208 -0.18 3.12 7.12
CA LEU A 208 -0.04 1.68 7.13
C LEU A 208 -1.24 1.05 7.86
N SER A 209 -1.83 0.02 7.28
CA SER A 209 -2.79 -0.85 7.95
C SER A 209 -2.45 -2.32 7.65
N GLU A 210 -2.78 -3.21 8.57
CA GLU A 210 -2.51 -4.63 8.48
C GLU A 210 -3.78 -5.46 8.61
N GLY A 211 -3.78 -6.63 8.00
CA GLY A 211 -4.90 -7.56 8.03
C GLY A 211 -4.59 -8.86 7.33
N ARG A 212 -5.64 -9.49 6.79
CA ARG A 212 -5.55 -10.76 6.08
C ARG A 212 -6.38 -10.74 4.81
N VAL A 213 -6.03 -11.59 3.85
CA VAL A 213 -6.95 -11.91 2.75
C VAL A 213 -8.18 -12.60 3.35
N ALA A 214 -9.35 -11.97 3.25
CA ALA A 214 -10.58 -12.48 3.82
C ALA A 214 -11.27 -13.48 2.88
N ARG A 215 -11.35 -13.16 1.58
CA ARG A 215 -11.97 -14.03 0.55
C ARG A 215 -11.64 -13.57 -0.85
N TYR A 216 -11.77 -14.48 -1.80
CA TYR A 216 -11.96 -14.17 -3.22
C TYR A 216 -13.43 -14.35 -3.58
N PHE A 217 -13.95 -13.52 -4.48
CA PHE A 217 -15.34 -13.57 -4.91
C PHE A 217 -15.48 -12.99 -6.32
N VAL A 218 -16.64 -13.19 -6.93
CA VAL A 218 -16.98 -12.59 -8.22
C VAL A 218 -17.89 -11.40 -7.96
N THR A 219 -17.52 -10.25 -8.48
CA THR A 219 -18.35 -9.04 -8.54
C THR A 219 -18.81 -8.79 -9.98
N GLN A 220 -19.69 -7.82 -10.17
CA GLN A 220 -20.15 -7.40 -11.50
C GLN A 220 -19.61 -6.01 -11.80
N ARG A 221 -18.97 -5.86 -12.95
CA ARG A 221 -18.60 -4.55 -13.51
C ARG A 221 -18.98 -4.52 -14.98
N ASN A 222 -19.71 -3.47 -15.38
CA ASN A 222 -20.26 -3.36 -16.73
C ASN A 222 -21.04 -4.62 -17.17
N ARG A 223 -21.82 -5.22 -16.24
CA ARG A 223 -22.58 -6.47 -16.43
C ARG A 223 -21.73 -7.72 -16.77
N LYS A 224 -20.42 -7.65 -16.55
CA LYS A 224 -19.51 -8.78 -16.70
C LYS A 224 -19.00 -9.25 -15.35
N PRO A 225 -18.90 -10.56 -15.12
CA PRO A 225 -18.33 -11.10 -13.89
C PRO A 225 -16.81 -10.79 -13.83
N VAL A 226 -16.34 -10.32 -12.67
CA VAL A 226 -14.95 -9.97 -12.46
C VAL A 226 -14.49 -10.54 -11.11
N PRO A 227 -13.37 -11.27 -11.08
CA PRO A 227 -12.77 -11.68 -9.80
C PRO A 227 -12.38 -10.49 -8.94
N ALA A 228 -12.65 -10.57 -7.65
CA ALA A 228 -12.27 -9.58 -6.66
C ALA A 228 -11.71 -10.27 -5.40
N MET A 229 -10.98 -9.53 -4.61
CA MET A 229 -10.42 -9.96 -3.33
C MET A 229 -10.90 -9.02 -2.24
N ALA A 230 -11.33 -9.55 -1.09
CA ALA A 230 -11.59 -8.75 0.10
C ALA A 230 -10.48 -9.01 1.14
N ILE A 231 -10.10 -7.94 1.85
CA ILE A 231 -9.10 -8.00 2.93
C ILE A 231 -9.68 -7.42 4.23
N THR A 232 -9.04 -7.72 5.35
CA THR A 232 -9.42 -7.17 6.66
C THR A 232 -8.57 -5.96 7.05
N ALA A 233 -7.52 -5.61 6.30
CA ALA A 233 -6.75 -4.39 6.50
C ALA A 233 -7.63 -3.17 6.19
N ASP A 234 -7.60 -2.16 7.06
CA ASP A 234 -8.47 -0.99 6.95
C ASP A 234 -8.00 -0.01 5.88
N PHE A 235 -8.96 0.50 5.10
CA PHE A 235 -8.73 1.59 4.16
C PHE A 235 -10.05 2.34 3.84
N GLY A 236 -9.96 3.51 3.21
CA GLY A 236 -11.12 4.34 2.89
C GLY A 236 -10.89 5.20 1.66
N LYS A 237 -11.74 6.22 1.46
CA LYS A 237 -11.64 7.17 0.34
C LYS A 237 -10.23 7.77 0.27
N GLY A 238 -9.59 7.68 -0.89
CA GLY A 238 -8.21 8.09 -1.13
C GLY A 238 -7.20 6.92 -1.12
N SER A 239 -7.62 5.72 -0.71
CA SER A 239 -6.78 4.52 -0.78
C SER A 239 -6.85 3.80 -2.13
N SER A 240 -7.77 4.19 -3.03
CA SER A 240 -7.87 3.61 -4.37
C SER A 240 -6.52 3.62 -5.09
N GLY A 241 -6.10 2.47 -5.63
CA GLY A 241 -4.82 2.28 -6.28
C GLY A 241 -3.66 1.90 -5.36
N ALA A 242 -3.87 1.84 -4.04
CA ALA A 242 -2.82 1.45 -3.10
C ALA A 242 -2.43 -0.03 -3.23
N PRO A 243 -1.13 -0.38 -3.08
CA PRO A 243 -0.70 -1.76 -3.12
C PRO A 243 -1.11 -2.50 -1.84
N VAL A 244 -1.66 -3.69 -2.00
CA VAL A 244 -1.79 -4.69 -0.93
C VAL A 244 -0.55 -5.58 -0.99
N LEU A 245 0.23 -5.60 0.07
CA LEU A 245 1.54 -6.25 0.14
C LEU A 245 1.46 -7.53 0.96
N ASN A 246 2.16 -8.58 0.55
CA ASN A 246 2.42 -9.76 1.37
C ASN A 246 3.58 -9.52 2.36
N GLU A 247 3.91 -10.52 3.18
CA GLU A 247 5.00 -10.46 4.16
C GLU A 247 6.40 -10.29 3.51
N GLN A 248 6.55 -10.54 2.20
CA GLN A 248 7.76 -10.32 1.42
C GLN A 248 7.80 -8.94 0.75
N GLY A 249 6.85 -8.05 1.06
CA GLY A 249 6.74 -6.73 0.45
C GLY A 249 6.35 -6.74 -1.04
N GLN A 250 5.77 -7.83 -1.54
CA GLN A 250 5.32 -7.95 -2.93
C GLN A 250 3.84 -7.62 -3.03
N VAL A 251 3.43 -7.00 -4.12
CA VAL A 251 2.03 -6.66 -4.39
C VAL A 251 1.24 -7.92 -4.72
N VAL A 252 0.17 -8.18 -3.95
CA VAL A 252 -0.77 -9.29 -4.15
C VAL A 252 -2.18 -8.83 -4.51
N GLY A 253 -2.42 -7.52 -4.44
CA GLY A 253 -3.68 -6.89 -4.82
C GLY A 253 -3.59 -5.36 -4.81
N ILE A 254 -4.63 -4.70 -5.29
CA ILE A 254 -4.76 -3.24 -5.40
C ILE A 254 -6.06 -2.82 -4.72
N ALA A 255 -6.01 -1.92 -3.75
CA ALA A 255 -7.20 -1.40 -3.09
C ALA A 255 -8.10 -0.66 -4.09
N ALA A 256 -9.41 -0.91 -4.06
CA ALA A 256 -10.32 -0.35 -5.05
C ALA A 256 -11.54 0.32 -4.43
N SER A 257 -12.30 -0.37 -3.59
CA SER A 257 -13.57 0.16 -3.07
C SER A 257 -13.90 -0.38 -1.68
N THR A 258 -14.79 0.32 -1.00
CA THR A 258 -15.39 -0.14 0.25
C THR A 258 -16.89 -0.33 0.07
N GLU A 259 -17.42 -1.37 0.70
CA GLU A 259 -18.85 -1.66 0.72
C GLU A 259 -19.31 -1.79 2.18
N SER A 260 -20.25 -0.94 2.57
CA SER A 260 -20.78 -0.89 3.93
C SER A 260 -22.05 -1.74 4.03
N LEU A 261 -22.09 -2.65 4.99
CA LEU A 261 -23.26 -3.45 5.31
C LEU A 261 -23.99 -2.84 6.51
N TYR A 262 -25.25 -2.49 6.31
CA TYR A 262 -26.12 -1.93 7.34
C TYR A 262 -27.20 -2.93 7.75
N TYR A 263 -27.60 -2.90 9.02
CA TYR A 263 -28.66 -3.78 9.52
C TYR A 263 -30.07 -3.31 9.11
N THR A 264 -30.27 -2.00 9.04
CA THR A 264 -31.56 -1.42 8.64
C THR A 264 -31.35 -0.33 7.59
N GLU A 265 -32.24 -0.35 6.59
CA GLU A 265 -32.44 0.75 5.64
C GLU A 265 -33.90 1.11 5.63
N LYS A 266 -34.22 2.34 5.97
CA LYS A 266 -35.60 2.85 5.97
C LYS A 266 -35.64 4.24 5.34
N GLU A 267 -36.44 4.41 4.29
CA GLU A 267 -36.60 5.68 3.57
C GLU A 267 -35.27 6.28 3.06
N GLY A 268 -34.34 5.42 2.63
CA GLY A 268 -33.01 5.83 2.18
C GLY A 268 -32.02 6.17 3.30
N VAL A 269 -32.43 6.03 4.56
CA VAL A 269 -31.52 6.20 5.72
C VAL A 269 -30.97 4.85 6.16
N GLN A 270 -29.64 4.71 6.07
CA GLN A 270 -28.92 3.52 6.48
C GLN A 270 -28.46 3.67 7.92
N ASN A 271 -28.82 2.70 8.78
CA ASN A 271 -28.50 2.70 10.20
C ASN A 271 -27.90 1.36 10.65
N ASN A 272 -27.20 1.40 11.78
CA ASN A 272 -26.58 0.23 12.39
C ASN A 272 -25.57 -0.44 11.43
N LEU A 273 -24.46 0.26 11.13
CA LEU A 273 -23.34 -0.30 10.38
C LEU A 273 -22.86 -1.60 11.04
N GLN A 274 -22.88 -2.70 10.30
CA GLN A 274 -22.44 -4.02 10.78
C GLN A 274 -21.00 -4.32 10.39
N MET A 275 -20.65 -4.03 9.15
CA MET A 275 -19.35 -4.37 8.58
C MET A 275 -19.04 -3.46 7.39
N VAL A 276 -17.76 -3.29 7.13
CA VAL A 276 -17.27 -2.66 5.90
C VAL A 276 -16.35 -3.64 5.18
N PHE A 277 -16.75 -4.10 4.00
CA PHE A 277 -15.89 -4.89 3.13
C PHE A 277 -14.86 -3.99 2.46
N LYS A 278 -13.62 -4.43 2.43
CA LYS A 278 -12.47 -3.76 1.82
C LYS A 278 -12.11 -4.52 0.55
N ASN A 279 -12.65 -4.06 -0.59
CA ASN A 279 -12.57 -4.76 -1.86
C ASN A 279 -11.34 -4.30 -2.66
N CYS A 280 -10.60 -5.27 -3.15
CA CYS A 280 -9.36 -5.08 -3.90
C CYS A 280 -9.43 -5.81 -5.24
N VAL A 281 -8.67 -5.32 -6.21
CA VAL A 281 -8.36 -6.02 -7.46
C VAL A 281 -7.22 -7.00 -7.16
N PRO A 282 -7.36 -8.32 -7.45
CA PRO A 282 -6.25 -9.27 -7.33
C PRO A 282 -5.10 -8.92 -8.28
N VAL A 283 -3.86 -9.16 -7.85
CA VAL A 283 -2.68 -8.88 -8.68
C VAL A 283 -2.69 -9.64 -10.02
N SER A 284 -3.33 -10.81 -10.08
CA SER A 284 -3.47 -11.58 -11.34
C SER A 284 -4.12 -10.78 -12.46
N GLN A 285 -5.04 -9.87 -12.16
CA GLN A 285 -5.67 -9.00 -13.17
C GLN A 285 -4.73 -7.90 -13.66
N LEU A 286 -3.84 -7.39 -12.78
CA LEU A 286 -2.78 -6.49 -13.23
C LEU A 286 -1.79 -7.22 -14.13
N LEU A 287 -1.37 -8.44 -13.76
CA LEU A 287 -0.47 -9.26 -14.57
C LEU A 287 -1.08 -9.57 -15.94
N GLU A 288 -2.36 -9.91 -15.99
CA GLU A 288 -3.10 -10.12 -17.25
C GLU A 288 -3.11 -8.84 -18.11
N LEU A 289 -3.40 -7.68 -17.51
CA LEU A 289 -3.44 -6.39 -18.21
C LEU A 289 -2.11 -6.01 -18.84
N ILE A 290 -1.00 -6.25 -18.15
CA ILE A 290 0.34 -5.88 -18.64
C ILE A 290 1.01 -6.95 -19.49
N GLY A 291 0.32 -8.04 -19.77
CA GLY A 291 0.74 -9.05 -20.73
C GLY A 291 1.42 -10.27 -20.12
N GLY A 292 1.03 -10.61 -18.91
CA GLY A 292 1.37 -11.88 -18.28
C GLY A 292 0.68 -13.07 -18.94
#